data_97dcd1469372a9735677c5bc130e575a
#
_entry.id   97dcd1469372a9735677c5bc130e575a
#
_cell.length_a   1.000
_cell.length_b   1.000
_cell.length_c   1.000
_cell.angle_alpha   90.00
_cell.angle_beta   90.00
_cell.angle_gamma   90.00
#
_symmetry.space_group_name_H-M   'P 1'
#
loop_
_entity.id
_entity.type
_entity.pdbx_description
1 polymer ?
#
loop_
_entity_poly.entity_id
_entity_poly.type
_entity_poly.pdbx_seq_one_letter_code
_entity_poly.pdbx_strand_id
1 'polypeptide(L)'
;FEKKFKNFFGFEAAIWHSKITPKMKKIIWSGLASGEIKVVIGARSSLFLPFKNLGLITVDEEHDQSYKQDEGVIYNARDMAIARASNENIPINLVTAVPSIETYANVKNEKYYHSRLIKRYKDAKLPNQHIIDLNKYKLAKKSFISSKTLEKVNEHLLKGDQILFFINRRGFAPYVLCKKCLNVFSCPNCSINLVYHKNNKKLLCHYCGYTSNLNRKCKKQDNCEFIF
;
A
#
# COMPACT_ATOMS: atom_id res chain seq x y z
N PHE A 1 18.86 4.18 -7.47
CA PHE A 1 19.39 3.63 -6.22
C PHE A 1 20.80 3.08 -6.40
N GLU A 2 21.05 2.21 -7.38
CA GLU A 2 22.34 1.53 -7.65
C GLU A 2 23.54 2.51 -7.68
N LYS A 3 23.46 3.56 -8.51
CA LYS A 3 24.54 4.56 -8.60
C LYS A 3 24.85 5.24 -7.27
N LYS A 4 23.81 5.56 -6.48
CA LYS A 4 23.99 6.16 -5.15
C LYS A 4 24.62 5.17 -4.18
N PHE A 5 24.22 3.91 -4.23
CA PHE A 5 24.78 2.84 -3.42
C PHE A 5 26.27 2.65 -3.72
N LYS A 6 26.64 2.49 -5.02
CA LYS A 6 28.03 2.37 -5.45
C LYS A 6 28.90 3.58 -5.03
N ASN A 7 28.37 4.79 -5.19
CA ASN A 7 29.09 6.00 -4.80
C ASN A 7 29.31 6.10 -3.29
N PHE A 8 28.40 5.55 -2.49
CA PHE A 8 28.49 5.63 -1.03
C PHE A 8 29.35 4.50 -0.44
N PHE A 9 29.21 3.28 -0.95
CA PHE A 9 29.86 2.09 -0.40
C PHE A 9 31.12 1.65 -1.17
N GLY A 10 31.37 2.17 -2.36
CA GLY A 10 32.52 1.82 -3.20
C GLY A 10 32.40 0.49 -3.95
N PHE A 11 31.29 -0.23 -3.84
CA PHE A 11 31.02 -1.49 -4.56
C PHE A 11 29.58 -1.56 -5.03
N GLU A 12 29.30 -2.53 -5.93
CA GLU A 12 27.97 -2.72 -6.51
C GLU A 12 27.17 -3.74 -5.70
N ALA A 13 25.87 -3.45 -5.52
CA ALA A 13 24.92 -4.43 -5.02
C ALA A 13 24.33 -5.26 -6.16
N ALA A 14 24.15 -6.55 -5.96
CA ALA A 14 23.40 -7.37 -6.90
C ALA A 14 21.90 -7.02 -6.85
N ILE A 15 21.27 -6.92 -8.02
CA ILE A 15 19.85 -6.57 -8.12
C ILE A 15 19.04 -7.82 -8.43
N TRP A 16 18.01 -8.09 -7.59
CA TRP A 16 17.17 -9.27 -7.71
C TRP A 16 15.69 -8.91 -7.90
N HIS A 17 15.17 -9.20 -9.09
CA HIS A 17 13.73 -9.03 -9.41
C HIS A 17 13.28 -10.01 -10.49
N SER A 18 11.99 -10.05 -10.79
CA SER A 18 11.39 -11.01 -11.74
C SER A 18 11.93 -10.88 -13.17
N LYS A 19 12.32 -9.67 -13.58
CA LYS A 19 12.74 -9.36 -14.96
C LYS A 19 14.21 -9.65 -15.28
N ILE A 20 15.05 -10.06 -14.33
CA ILE A 20 16.43 -10.43 -14.62
C ILE A 20 16.50 -11.77 -15.36
N THR A 21 17.50 -11.90 -16.25
CA THR A 21 17.64 -13.09 -17.07
C THR A 21 17.96 -14.35 -16.24
N PRO A 22 17.58 -15.56 -16.71
CA PRO A 22 17.93 -16.80 -16.02
C PRO A 22 19.44 -16.96 -15.77
N LYS A 23 20.27 -16.52 -16.72
CA LYS A 23 21.73 -16.51 -16.57
C LYS A 23 22.17 -15.65 -15.39
N MET A 24 21.65 -14.43 -15.28
CA MET A 24 21.96 -13.53 -14.16
C MET A 24 21.46 -14.06 -12.82
N LYS A 25 20.26 -14.67 -12.80
CA LYS A 25 19.74 -15.34 -11.60
C LYS A 25 20.71 -16.41 -11.08
N LYS A 26 21.25 -17.24 -11.99
CA LYS A 26 22.21 -18.28 -11.65
C LYS A 26 23.52 -17.70 -11.10
N ILE A 27 24.04 -16.63 -11.70
CA ILE A 27 25.24 -15.93 -11.23
C ILE A 27 25.05 -15.37 -9.83
N ILE A 28 23.95 -14.66 -9.59
CA ILE A 28 23.64 -14.08 -8.27
C ILE A 28 23.46 -15.19 -7.24
N TRP A 29 22.72 -16.24 -7.58
CA TRP A 29 22.49 -17.39 -6.70
C TRP A 29 23.81 -18.04 -6.26
N SER A 30 24.68 -18.37 -7.22
CA SER A 30 25.99 -18.99 -6.93
C SER A 30 26.91 -18.05 -6.16
N GLY A 31 26.97 -16.77 -6.53
CA GLY A 31 27.79 -15.77 -5.85
C GLY A 31 27.36 -15.49 -4.40
N LEU A 32 26.07 -15.63 -4.10
CA LEU A 32 25.57 -15.56 -2.71
C LEU A 32 25.92 -16.83 -1.93
N ALA A 33 25.75 -17.99 -2.54
CA ALA A 33 26.08 -19.28 -1.92
C ALA A 33 27.59 -19.44 -1.67
N SER A 34 28.45 -18.88 -2.55
CA SER A 34 29.90 -18.83 -2.32
C SER A 34 30.32 -17.75 -1.30
N GLY A 35 29.50 -16.72 -1.15
CA GLY A 35 29.79 -15.55 -0.33
C GLY A 35 30.59 -14.46 -1.03
N GLU A 36 30.75 -14.53 -2.36
CA GLU A 36 31.36 -13.49 -3.20
C GLU A 36 30.50 -12.23 -3.28
N ILE A 37 29.19 -12.40 -3.46
CA ILE A 37 28.24 -11.29 -3.45
C ILE A 37 27.88 -10.97 -2.00
N LYS A 38 28.16 -9.73 -1.60
CA LYS A 38 27.97 -9.26 -0.22
C LYS A 38 26.64 -8.58 0.02
N VAL A 39 26.07 -7.94 -0.99
CA VAL A 39 24.84 -7.17 -0.86
C VAL A 39 23.88 -7.45 -2.01
N VAL A 40 22.62 -7.67 -1.67
CA VAL A 40 21.51 -7.81 -2.63
C VAL A 40 20.45 -6.76 -2.33
N ILE A 41 19.98 -6.11 -3.37
CA ILE A 41 18.79 -5.27 -3.34
C ILE A 41 17.73 -5.97 -4.18
N GLY A 42 16.60 -6.30 -3.59
CA GLY A 42 15.63 -7.10 -4.30
C GLY A 42 14.20 -6.96 -3.83
N ALA A 43 13.29 -7.48 -4.63
CA ALA A 43 11.89 -7.64 -4.30
C ALA A 43 11.70 -8.81 -3.30
N ARG A 44 10.45 -9.07 -2.90
CA ARG A 44 10.06 -10.11 -1.92
C ARG A 44 10.81 -11.45 -2.05
N SER A 45 11.01 -11.92 -3.29
CA SER A 45 11.68 -13.20 -3.53
C SER A 45 13.18 -13.21 -3.21
N SER A 46 13.82 -12.05 -3.02
CA SER A 46 15.22 -12.00 -2.58
C SER A 46 15.43 -12.55 -1.17
N LEU A 47 14.37 -12.55 -0.39
CA LEU A 47 14.38 -13.11 0.96
C LEU A 47 14.75 -14.58 1.02
N PHE A 48 14.48 -15.35 -0.04
CA PHE A 48 14.73 -16.80 -0.10
C PHE A 48 16.05 -17.17 -0.78
N LEU A 49 16.94 -16.22 -1.04
CA LEU A 49 18.24 -16.47 -1.65
C LEU A 49 19.20 -17.16 -0.65
N PRO A 50 20.13 -17.99 -1.16
CA PRO A 50 21.04 -18.79 -0.34
C PRO A 50 22.26 -17.98 0.10
N PHE A 51 22.09 -17.09 1.04
CA PHE A 51 23.22 -16.35 1.60
C PHE A 51 24.09 -17.30 2.46
N LYS A 52 25.39 -17.35 2.18
CA LYS A 52 26.33 -18.14 2.97
C LYS A 52 26.46 -17.61 4.40
N ASN A 53 26.54 -16.31 4.56
CA ASN A 53 26.69 -15.61 5.84
C ASN A 53 25.82 -14.35 5.80
N LEU A 54 24.52 -14.48 6.00
CA LEU A 54 23.63 -13.34 6.09
C LEU A 54 23.87 -12.63 7.44
N GLY A 55 24.17 -11.34 7.41
CA GLY A 55 24.49 -10.57 8.60
C GLY A 55 23.47 -9.49 8.96
N LEU A 56 22.63 -9.09 8.01
CA LEU A 56 21.63 -8.03 8.20
C LEU A 56 20.53 -8.14 7.15
N ILE A 57 19.29 -7.94 7.59
CA ILE A 57 18.14 -7.72 6.68
C ILE A 57 17.64 -6.29 6.88
N THR A 58 17.38 -5.57 5.79
CA THR A 58 16.70 -4.27 5.82
C THR A 58 15.45 -4.34 4.98
N VAL A 59 14.30 -4.01 5.58
CA VAL A 59 12.99 -3.92 4.93
C VAL A 59 12.62 -2.45 4.84
N ASP A 60 12.61 -1.91 3.64
CA ASP A 60 12.25 -0.52 3.38
C ASP A 60 10.75 -0.39 3.17
N GLU A 61 10.14 0.70 3.67
CA GLU A 61 8.68 0.92 3.66
C GLU A 61 7.89 -0.31 4.20
N GLU A 62 8.27 -0.80 5.39
CA GLU A 62 7.78 -2.05 5.98
C GLU A 62 6.24 -2.15 6.06
N HIS A 63 5.55 -1.00 6.05
CA HIS A 63 4.10 -0.91 6.09
C HIS A 63 3.42 -1.22 4.75
N ASP A 64 4.19 -1.27 3.64
CA ASP A 64 3.63 -1.42 2.30
C ASP A 64 2.94 -2.78 2.14
N GLN A 65 1.68 -2.74 1.70
CA GLN A 65 0.88 -3.96 1.46
C GLN A 65 1.45 -4.84 0.33
N SER A 66 2.33 -4.31 -0.52
CA SER A 66 2.99 -5.08 -1.57
C SER A 66 3.91 -6.19 -1.02
N TYR A 67 4.28 -6.15 0.26
CA TYR A 67 4.96 -7.28 0.93
C TYR A 67 4.09 -8.52 1.06
N LYS A 68 2.78 -8.38 1.02
CA LYS A 68 1.86 -9.51 0.98
C LYS A 68 1.77 -10.09 -0.43
N GLN A 69 2.02 -11.37 -0.56
CA GLN A 69 1.79 -12.13 -1.79
C GLN A 69 0.44 -12.81 -1.71
N ASP A 70 -0.45 -12.51 -2.67
CA ASP A 70 -1.80 -13.05 -2.73
C ASP A 70 -1.97 -14.14 -3.81
N GLU A 71 -0.95 -14.35 -4.66
CA GLU A 71 -0.96 -15.37 -5.72
C GLU A 71 0.03 -16.49 -5.41
N GLY A 72 -0.37 -17.74 -5.68
CA GLY A 72 0.42 -18.93 -5.41
C GLY A 72 0.55 -19.20 -3.91
N VAL A 73 1.79 -19.26 -3.41
CA VAL A 73 2.03 -19.40 -1.97
C VAL A 73 1.77 -18.05 -1.30
N ILE A 74 0.78 -18.01 -0.41
CA ILE A 74 0.39 -16.81 0.33
C ILE A 74 1.35 -16.60 1.51
N TYR A 75 2.06 -15.47 1.53
CA TYR A 75 2.93 -15.07 2.64
C TYR A 75 3.10 -13.55 2.70
N ASN A 76 3.50 -13.05 3.85
CA ASN A 76 3.96 -11.67 4.02
C ASN A 76 5.49 -11.66 4.12
N ALA A 77 6.15 -11.03 3.14
CA ALA A 77 7.62 -11.04 3.07
C ALA A 77 8.27 -10.27 4.23
N ARG A 78 7.63 -9.23 4.78
CA ARG A 78 8.10 -8.55 5.99
C ARG A 78 8.14 -9.53 7.17
N ASP A 79 7.06 -10.25 7.41
CA ASP A 79 6.94 -11.16 8.53
C ASP A 79 7.89 -12.36 8.37
N MET A 80 8.06 -12.84 7.14
CA MET A 80 9.06 -13.89 6.83
C MET A 80 10.49 -13.38 7.01
N ALA A 81 10.77 -12.09 6.74
CA ALA A 81 12.07 -11.50 6.98
C ALA A 81 12.40 -11.44 8.48
N ILE A 82 11.40 -11.09 9.30
CA ILE A 82 11.52 -11.10 10.78
C ILE A 82 11.78 -12.52 11.27
N ALA A 83 11.02 -13.50 10.80
CA ALA A 83 11.20 -14.90 11.15
C ALA A 83 12.58 -15.42 10.74
N ARG A 84 13.05 -15.09 9.53
CA ARG A 84 14.39 -15.45 9.07
C ARG A 84 15.47 -14.84 9.93
N ALA A 85 15.39 -13.53 10.20
CA ALA A 85 16.36 -12.84 11.06
C ALA A 85 16.43 -13.46 12.46
N SER A 86 15.29 -13.82 13.04
CA SER A 86 15.21 -14.51 14.32
C SER A 86 15.86 -15.90 14.27
N ASN A 87 15.57 -16.70 13.25
CA ASN A 87 16.14 -18.05 13.10
C ASN A 87 17.64 -18.04 12.87
N GLU A 88 18.15 -17.07 12.12
CA GLU A 88 19.58 -16.91 11.84
C GLU A 88 20.31 -16.09 12.90
N ASN A 89 19.59 -15.61 13.92
CA ASN A 89 20.10 -14.77 15.01
C ASN A 89 20.86 -13.54 14.51
N ILE A 90 20.29 -12.84 13.54
CA ILE A 90 20.85 -11.62 12.93
C ILE A 90 19.92 -10.42 13.13
N PRO A 91 20.46 -9.20 13.11
CA PRO A 91 19.64 -8.00 13.17
C PRO A 91 18.78 -7.80 11.94
N ILE A 92 17.60 -7.18 12.13
CA ILE A 92 16.72 -6.72 11.07
C ILE A 92 16.35 -5.25 11.31
N ASN A 93 16.40 -4.44 10.25
CA ASN A 93 15.91 -3.07 10.25
C ASN A 93 14.57 -3.00 9.50
N LEU A 94 13.53 -2.56 10.18
CA LEU A 94 12.25 -2.20 9.59
C LEU A 94 12.22 -0.67 9.42
N VAL A 95 12.32 -0.20 8.19
CA VAL A 95 12.42 1.24 7.88
C VAL A 95 11.10 1.73 7.33
N THR A 96 10.60 2.84 7.87
CA THR A 96 9.34 3.43 7.40
C THR A 96 9.15 4.86 7.91
N ALA A 97 8.39 5.66 7.17
CA ALA A 97 7.91 6.96 7.62
C ALA A 97 6.64 6.83 8.49
N VAL A 98 5.84 5.78 8.25
CA VAL A 98 4.59 5.49 8.97
C VAL A 98 4.56 3.99 9.27
N PRO A 99 4.85 3.56 10.50
CA PRO A 99 4.92 2.13 10.83
C PRO A 99 3.56 1.45 10.65
N SER A 100 3.58 0.17 10.31
CA SER A 100 2.40 -0.69 10.39
C SER A 100 1.89 -0.76 11.84
N ILE A 101 0.63 -1.12 12.02
CA ILE A 101 0.03 -1.22 13.36
C ILE A 101 0.76 -2.28 14.19
N GLU A 102 1.16 -3.38 13.57
CA GLU A 102 1.90 -4.47 14.21
C GLU A 102 3.29 -4.01 14.68
N THR A 103 4.04 -3.32 13.81
CA THR A 103 5.35 -2.78 14.16
C THR A 103 5.23 -1.74 15.26
N TYR A 104 4.26 -0.83 15.15
CA TYR A 104 3.99 0.17 16.19
C TYR A 104 3.66 -0.48 17.55
N ALA A 105 2.81 -1.50 17.57
CA ALA A 105 2.47 -2.23 18.79
C ALA A 105 3.69 -2.93 19.40
N ASN A 106 4.54 -3.54 18.56
CA ASN A 106 5.77 -4.19 19.05
C ASN A 106 6.78 -3.20 19.61
N VAL A 107 6.91 -2.01 19.03
CA VAL A 107 7.72 -0.91 19.58
C VAL A 107 7.14 -0.45 20.94
N LYS A 108 5.82 -0.23 21.02
CA LYS A 108 5.14 0.21 22.24
C LYS A 108 5.27 -0.81 23.38
N ASN A 109 5.30 -2.11 23.05
CA ASN A 109 5.47 -3.20 23.99
C ASN A 109 6.95 -3.57 24.24
N GLU A 110 7.88 -2.71 23.83
CA GLU A 110 9.33 -2.86 24.01
C GLU A 110 9.93 -4.14 23.41
N LYS A 111 9.21 -4.78 22.47
CA LYS A 111 9.72 -5.94 21.74
C LYS A 111 10.70 -5.56 20.64
N TYR A 112 10.56 -4.35 20.09
CA TYR A 112 11.42 -3.81 19.05
C TYR A 112 12.11 -2.54 19.55
N TYR A 113 13.40 -2.41 19.26
CA TYR A 113 14.12 -1.18 19.47
C TYR A 113 13.67 -0.11 18.47
N HIS A 114 13.46 1.12 18.91
CA HIS A 114 13.00 2.21 18.08
C HIS A 114 14.06 3.30 17.92
N SER A 115 14.50 3.52 16.69
CA SER A 115 15.34 4.65 16.31
C SER A 115 14.56 5.63 15.45
N ARG A 116 14.53 6.90 15.81
CA ARG A 116 13.78 7.93 15.10
C ARG A 116 14.71 8.93 14.42
N LEU A 117 14.57 9.07 13.09
CA LEU A 117 15.22 10.12 12.33
C LEU A 117 14.37 11.39 12.40
N ILE A 118 14.81 12.37 13.20
CA ILE A 118 14.05 13.60 13.47
C ILE A 118 14.25 14.63 12.35
N LYS A 119 15.47 14.70 11.79
CA LYS A 119 15.82 15.67 10.76
C LYS A 119 15.46 15.17 9.37
N ARG A 120 14.81 16.01 8.57
CA ARG A 120 14.56 15.71 7.16
C ARG A 120 15.82 15.93 6.33
N TYR A 121 15.95 15.17 5.25
CA TYR A 121 17.06 15.34 4.32
C TYR A 121 17.04 16.74 3.71
N LYS A 122 18.18 17.45 3.75
CA LYS A 122 18.36 18.83 3.25
C LYS A 122 17.35 19.83 3.82
N ASP A 123 16.98 19.70 5.10
CA ASP A 123 16.04 20.59 5.79
C ASP A 123 14.69 20.79 5.07
N ALA A 124 14.23 19.78 4.35
CA ALA A 124 12.96 19.80 3.65
C ALA A 124 11.81 20.10 4.62
N LYS A 125 11.01 21.10 4.27
CA LYS A 125 9.82 21.49 5.06
C LYS A 125 8.61 20.66 4.66
N LEU A 126 7.74 20.40 5.63
CA LEU A 126 6.42 19.82 5.35
C LEU A 126 5.56 20.84 4.59
N PRO A 127 4.71 20.39 3.67
CA PRO A 127 3.71 21.26 3.07
C PRO A 127 2.74 21.77 4.13
N ASN A 128 2.14 22.93 3.90
CA ASN A 128 1.06 23.41 4.73
C ASN A 128 -0.15 22.50 4.56
N GLN A 129 -0.66 21.99 5.66
CA GLN A 129 -1.81 21.08 5.68
C GLN A 129 -3.03 21.78 6.26
N HIS A 130 -4.16 21.72 5.55
CA HIS A 130 -5.43 22.27 6.00
C HIS A 130 -6.47 21.15 6.04
N ILE A 131 -7.06 20.94 7.20
CA ILE A 131 -8.16 19.98 7.39
C ILE A 131 -9.47 20.75 7.26
N ILE A 132 -10.33 20.31 6.35
CA ILE A 132 -11.66 20.87 6.15
C ILE A 132 -12.70 19.92 6.78
N ASP A 133 -13.30 20.35 7.87
CA ASP A 133 -14.37 19.60 8.54
C ASP A 133 -15.69 19.71 7.74
N LEU A 134 -16.11 18.62 7.13
CA LEU A 134 -17.33 18.56 6.33
C LEU A 134 -18.62 18.64 7.17
N ASN A 135 -18.55 18.53 8.50
CA ASN A 135 -19.70 18.82 9.37
C ASN A 135 -19.95 20.34 9.45
N LYS A 136 -18.89 21.13 9.40
CA LYS A 136 -18.98 22.61 9.36
C LYS A 136 -19.23 23.13 7.94
N TYR A 137 -18.55 22.55 6.95
CA TYR A 137 -18.64 22.95 5.54
C TYR A 137 -19.36 21.87 4.73
N LYS A 138 -20.68 21.78 4.91
CA LYS A 138 -21.51 20.77 4.26
C LYS A 138 -21.36 20.79 2.74
N LEU A 139 -21.30 19.62 2.15
CA LEU A 139 -21.27 19.47 0.70
C LEU A 139 -22.62 19.89 0.08
N ALA A 140 -22.58 20.60 -1.03
CA ALA A 140 -23.78 20.87 -1.82
C ALA A 140 -24.34 19.55 -2.40
N LYS A 141 -25.65 19.49 -2.68
CA LYS A 141 -26.27 18.32 -3.31
C LYS A 141 -25.49 17.94 -4.59
N LYS A 142 -25.10 16.68 -4.69
CA LYS A 142 -24.31 16.11 -5.81
C LYS A 142 -22.88 16.65 -5.96
N SER A 143 -22.35 17.39 -4.99
CA SER A 143 -20.94 17.81 -4.98
C SER A 143 -20.10 16.86 -4.14
N PHE A 144 -18.85 16.63 -4.56
CA PHE A 144 -17.84 15.87 -3.80
C PHE A 144 -16.80 16.80 -3.17
N ILE A 145 -16.87 18.09 -3.49
CA ILE A 145 -15.89 19.11 -3.10
C ILE A 145 -16.63 20.18 -2.32
N SER A 146 -16.11 20.55 -1.16
CA SER A 146 -16.70 21.60 -0.34
C SER A 146 -16.47 22.99 -0.97
N SER A 147 -17.35 23.95 -0.65
CA SER A 147 -17.19 25.34 -1.06
C SER A 147 -15.83 25.90 -0.62
N LYS A 148 -15.41 25.55 0.60
CA LYS A 148 -14.11 25.99 1.14
C LYS A 148 -12.92 25.45 0.35
N THR A 149 -13.00 24.20 -0.14
CA THR A 149 -11.98 23.66 -1.04
C THR A 149 -11.96 24.42 -2.37
N LEU A 150 -13.16 24.72 -2.95
CA LEU A 150 -13.25 25.46 -4.20
C LEU A 150 -12.70 26.89 -4.09
N GLU A 151 -12.92 27.57 -2.96
CA GLU A 151 -12.31 28.87 -2.70
C GLU A 151 -10.77 28.78 -2.79
N LYS A 152 -10.17 27.81 -2.10
CA LYS A 152 -8.71 27.60 -2.14
C LYS A 152 -8.19 27.23 -3.51
N VAL A 153 -8.91 26.39 -4.24
CA VAL A 153 -8.61 26.04 -5.62
C VAL A 153 -8.58 27.31 -6.50
N ASN A 154 -9.61 28.15 -6.40
CA ASN A 154 -9.68 29.39 -7.18
C ASN A 154 -8.57 30.37 -6.81
N GLU A 155 -8.24 30.54 -5.53
CA GLU A 155 -7.11 31.37 -5.09
C GLU A 155 -5.79 30.96 -5.77
N HIS A 156 -5.52 29.65 -5.87
CA HIS A 156 -4.30 29.13 -6.48
C HIS A 156 -4.32 29.23 -8.00
N LEU A 157 -5.47 28.95 -8.63
CA LEU A 157 -5.63 29.09 -10.08
C LEU A 157 -5.42 30.53 -10.54
N LEU A 158 -5.92 31.51 -9.78
CA LEU A 158 -5.70 32.93 -10.09
C LEU A 158 -4.22 33.35 -9.99
N LYS A 159 -3.41 32.63 -9.22
CA LYS A 159 -1.93 32.81 -9.13
C LYS A 159 -1.18 32.09 -10.26
N GLY A 160 -1.87 31.33 -11.10
CA GLY A 160 -1.26 30.49 -12.14
C GLY A 160 -0.72 29.14 -11.63
N ASP A 161 -1.06 28.75 -10.40
CA ASP A 161 -0.64 27.47 -9.83
C ASP A 161 -1.39 26.29 -10.47
N GLN A 162 -0.72 25.15 -10.53
CA GLN A 162 -1.35 23.88 -10.92
C GLN A 162 -1.97 23.20 -9.70
N ILE A 163 -3.12 22.54 -9.90
CA ILE A 163 -3.87 21.87 -8.85
C ILE A 163 -4.01 20.38 -9.14
N LEU A 164 -3.64 19.55 -8.17
CA LEU A 164 -3.87 18.11 -8.21
C LEU A 164 -4.97 17.73 -7.22
N PHE A 165 -6.07 17.19 -7.73
CA PHE A 165 -7.08 16.51 -6.91
C PHE A 165 -6.75 15.03 -6.80
N PHE A 166 -6.45 14.57 -5.58
CA PHE A 166 -6.30 13.16 -5.31
C PHE A 166 -7.58 12.62 -4.65
N ILE A 167 -8.38 11.88 -5.40
CA ILE A 167 -9.62 11.30 -4.92
C ILE A 167 -9.44 9.79 -4.86
N ASN A 168 -9.24 9.25 -3.67
CA ASN A 168 -9.10 7.80 -3.45
C ASN A 168 -10.49 7.13 -3.45
N ARG A 169 -11.17 7.18 -4.60
CA ARG A 169 -12.50 6.59 -4.78
C ARG A 169 -12.57 5.84 -6.11
N ARG A 170 -12.86 4.56 -6.06
CA ARG A 170 -13.11 3.74 -7.25
C ARG A 170 -14.61 3.67 -7.55
N GLY A 171 -14.96 3.86 -8.82
CA GLY A 171 -16.34 3.79 -9.30
C GLY A 171 -17.25 4.95 -8.85
N PHE A 172 -18.51 4.88 -9.24
CA PHE A 172 -19.52 5.90 -8.91
C PHE A 172 -19.94 5.84 -7.43
N ALA A 173 -20.14 4.63 -6.92
CA ALA A 173 -20.50 4.40 -5.52
C ALA A 173 -19.69 3.21 -4.96
N PRO A 174 -18.91 3.41 -3.86
CA PRO A 174 -18.07 2.36 -3.28
C PRO A 174 -18.88 1.24 -2.61
N TYR A 175 -20.14 1.45 -2.38
CA TYR A 175 -21.11 0.47 -1.88
C TYR A 175 -22.52 0.88 -2.29
N VAL A 176 -23.42 -0.06 -2.26
CA VAL A 176 -24.85 0.14 -2.50
C VAL A 176 -25.61 -0.29 -1.26
N LEU A 177 -26.45 0.59 -0.74
CA LEU A 177 -27.29 0.36 0.44
C LEU A 177 -28.74 0.22 0.05
N CYS A 178 -29.45 -0.69 0.69
CA CYS A 178 -30.90 -0.64 0.69
C CYS A 178 -31.37 0.51 1.59
N LYS A 179 -32.17 1.44 1.05
CA LYS A 179 -32.66 2.61 1.78
C LYS A 179 -33.51 2.28 3.01
N LYS A 180 -34.21 1.14 2.98
CA LYS A 180 -35.11 0.72 4.06
C LYS A 180 -34.40 -0.06 5.17
N CYS A 181 -33.55 -1.03 4.82
CA CYS A 181 -32.92 -1.92 5.81
C CYS A 181 -31.42 -1.70 5.98
N LEU A 182 -30.84 -0.72 5.26
CA LEU A 182 -29.41 -0.37 5.26
C LEU A 182 -28.46 -1.55 4.94
N ASN A 183 -29.00 -2.63 4.37
CA ASN A 183 -28.19 -3.77 3.97
C ASN A 183 -27.25 -3.38 2.83
N VAL A 184 -25.95 -3.67 3.00
CA VAL A 184 -24.91 -3.45 1.99
C VAL A 184 -24.84 -4.65 1.06
N PHE A 185 -24.68 -4.39 -0.23
CA PHE A 185 -24.47 -5.46 -1.20
C PHE A 185 -23.01 -5.89 -1.21
N SER A 186 -22.73 -7.06 -0.67
CA SER A 186 -21.40 -7.66 -0.62
C SER A 186 -21.22 -8.69 -1.73
N CYS A 187 -19.97 -8.90 -2.12
CA CYS A 187 -19.60 -9.94 -3.08
C CYS A 187 -19.83 -11.33 -2.46
N PRO A 188 -20.48 -12.26 -3.15
CA PRO A 188 -20.71 -13.62 -2.63
C PRO A 188 -19.41 -14.41 -2.48
N ASN A 189 -18.37 -14.09 -3.27
CA ASN A 189 -17.11 -14.82 -3.28
C ASN A 189 -16.09 -14.28 -2.27
N CYS A 190 -16.09 -12.96 -2.04
CA CYS A 190 -15.03 -12.27 -1.26
C CYS A 190 -15.56 -11.57 -0.02
N SER A 191 -16.87 -11.47 0.17
CA SER A 191 -17.54 -10.73 1.25
C SER A 191 -17.21 -9.22 1.33
N ILE A 192 -16.49 -8.66 0.35
CA ILE A 192 -16.23 -7.22 0.24
C ILE A 192 -17.41 -6.51 -0.43
N ASN A 193 -17.51 -5.21 -0.24
CA ASN A 193 -18.60 -4.44 -0.84
C ASN A 193 -18.52 -4.40 -2.35
N LEU A 194 -19.66 -4.58 -3.01
CA LEU A 194 -19.78 -4.40 -4.45
C LEU A 194 -19.86 -2.92 -4.81
N VAL A 195 -19.11 -2.52 -5.83
CA VAL A 195 -19.05 -1.15 -6.34
C VAL A 195 -20.02 -1.00 -7.50
N TYR A 196 -20.86 0.04 -7.48
CA TYR A 196 -21.77 0.32 -8.59
C TYR A 196 -21.11 1.16 -9.68
N HIS A 197 -21.12 0.64 -10.89
CA HIS A 197 -20.65 1.31 -12.09
C HIS A 197 -21.83 1.86 -12.88
N LYS A 198 -22.02 3.17 -12.84
CA LYS A 198 -23.16 3.86 -13.46
C LYS A 198 -23.24 3.66 -14.98
N ASN A 199 -22.10 3.66 -15.67
CA ASN A 199 -22.05 3.52 -17.14
C ASN A 199 -22.59 2.15 -17.59
N ASN A 200 -22.23 1.08 -16.87
CA ASN A 200 -22.61 -0.27 -17.22
C ASN A 200 -23.85 -0.76 -16.44
N LYS A 201 -24.37 0.07 -15.52
CA LYS A 201 -25.49 -0.25 -14.61
C LYS A 201 -25.29 -1.60 -13.86
N LYS A 202 -24.04 -1.96 -13.56
CA LYS A 202 -23.65 -3.22 -12.91
C LYS A 202 -22.95 -2.98 -11.59
N LEU A 203 -23.09 -3.96 -10.71
CA LEU A 203 -22.28 -4.11 -9.51
C LEU A 203 -21.04 -4.93 -9.87
N LEU A 204 -19.87 -4.48 -9.44
CA LEU A 204 -18.57 -5.12 -9.70
C LEU A 204 -17.81 -5.32 -8.38
N CYS A 205 -17.26 -6.49 -8.20
CA CYS A 205 -16.24 -6.75 -7.20
C CYS A 205 -14.86 -6.45 -7.78
N HIS A 206 -14.17 -5.44 -7.28
CA HIS A 206 -12.82 -5.10 -7.75
C HIS A 206 -11.73 -6.06 -7.27
N TYR A 207 -12.08 -7.03 -6.42
CA TYR A 207 -11.14 -8.03 -5.93
C TYR A 207 -11.13 -9.31 -6.80
N CYS A 208 -12.30 -9.89 -7.06
CA CYS A 208 -12.39 -11.16 -7.81
C CYS A 208 -13.05 -11.00 -9.20
N GLY A 209 -13.43 -9.80 -9.61
CA GLY A 209 -14.09 -9.58 -10.91
C GLY A 209 -15.56 -9.98 -10.97
N TYR A 210 -16.16 -10.48 -9.88
CA TYR A 210 -17.57 -10.84 -9.86
C TYR A 210 -18.45 -9.66 -10.27
N THR A 211 -19.39 -9.91 -11.19
CA THR A 211 -20.35 -8.90 -11.65
C THR A 211 -21.78 -9.34 -11.43
N SER A 212 -22.64 -8.41 -11.09
CA SER A 212 -24.08 -8.65 -10.92
C SER A 212 -24.86 -7.44 -11.41
N ASN A 213 -26.08 -7.68 -11.87
CA ASN A 213 -27.04 -6.61 -12.12
C ASN A 213 -27.59 -6.08 -10.80
N LEU A 214 -27.96 -4.80 -10.79
CA LEU A 214 -28.62 -4.20 -9.64
C LEU A 214 -30.08 -4.67 -9.60
N ASN A 215 -30.34 -5.78 -8.93
CA ASN A 215 -31.69 -6.29 -8.74
C ASN A 215 -32.40 -5.49 -7.63
N ARG A 216 -33.67 -5.14 -7.82
CA ARG A 216 -34.47 -4.41 -6.82
C ARG A 216 -34.85 -5.25 -5.59
N LYS A 217 -34.14 -6.39 -5.38
CA LYS A 217 -34.36 -7.28 -4.24
C LYS A 217 -33.15 -7.28 -3.33
N CYS A 218 -33.36 -7.09 -2.06
CA CYS A 218 -32.34 -7.34 -1.04
C CYS A 218 -32.70 -8.60 -0.24
N LYS A 219 -31.75 -9.11 0.56
CA LYS A 219 -31.97 -10.33 1.39
C LYS A 219 -33.19 -10.28 2.31
N LYS A 220 -33.72 -9.09 2.58
CA LYS A 220 -34.81 -8.89 3.54
C LYS A 220 -36.15 -8.49 2.92
N GLN A 221 -36.17 -8.03 1.67
CA GLN A 221 -37.42 -7.56 1.02
C GLN A 221 -37.30 -7.38 -0.49
N ASP A 222 -38.45 -7.43 -1.17
CA ASP A 222 -38.62 -7.06 -2.57
C ASP A 222 -38.83 -5.54 -2.73
N ASN A 223 -38.62 -5.03 -3.94
CA ASN A 223 -38.80 -3.60 -4.28
C ASN A 223 -38.00 -2.63 -3.42
N CYS A 224 -36.69 -2.83 -3.37
CA CYS A 224 -35.78 -1.94 -2.66
C CYS A 224 -35.49 -0.66 -3.44
N GLU A 225 -35.43 0.47 -2.74
CA GLU A 225 -34.75 1.66 -3.18
C GLU A 225 -33.31 1.64 -2.70
N PHE A 226 -32.40 2.12 -3.55
CA PHE A 226 -30.97 2.08 -3.26
C PHE A 226 -30.39 3.48 -3.05
N ILE A 227 -29.44 3.55 -2.11
CA ILE A 227 -28.57 4.70 -1.87
C ILE A 227 -27.17 4.34 -2.43
N PHE A 228 -26.58 5.28 -3.17
CA PHE A 228 -25.28 5.16 -3.80
C PHE A 228 -24.28 6.12 -3.17
#